data_c0dedef686abb95f68b6b8304cf11d0c
#
_entry.id   c0dedef686abb95f68b6b8304cf11d0c
#
_cell.length_a   1.000
_cell.length_b   1.000
_cell.length_c   1.000
_cell.angle_alpha   90.00
_cell.angle_beta   90.00
_cell.angle_gamma   90.00
#
_symmetry.space_group_name_H-M   'P 1'
#
loop_
_entity.id
_entity.type
_entity.pdbx_description
1 polymer ?
#
loop_
_entity_poly.entity_id
_entity_poly.type
_entity_poly.pdbx_seq_one_letter_code
_entity_poly.pdbx_strand_id
1 'polypeptide(L)'
;MIDEKTMVADTLAGINGELTRFSEMIPQTENKQLKQTLKQLRNACETSQEEIYQLARAHQYYVPAEKASTQEIQHVKNILTQG
;
A
#
# COMPACT_ATOMS: atom_id res chain seq x y z
N MET A 1 -20.71 14.66 -5.54
CA MET A 1 -20.26 13.36 -6.09
C MET A 1 -18.76 13.26 -5.96
N ILE A 2 -18.26 12.13 -5.46
CA ILE A 2 -16.81 11.89 -5.34
C ILE A 2 -16.28 11.55 -6.74
N ASP A 3 -15.19 12.18 -7.15
CA ASP A 3 -14.60 11.88 -8.45
C ASP A 3 -13.81 10.55 -8.43
N GLU A 4 -13.51 10.02 -9.59
CA GLU A 4 -12.83 8.73 -9.71
C GLU A 4 -11.46 8.74 -9.06
N LYS A 5 -10.73 9.84 -9.19
CA LYS A 5 -9.41 9.98 -8.58
C LYS A 5 -9.47 9.83 -7.06
N THR A 6 -10.44 10.48 -6.43
CA THR A 6 -10.63 10.40 -4.99
C THR A 6 -11.04 9.00 -4.56
N MET A 7 -11.96 8.36 -5.32
CA MET A 7 -12.38 6.99 -5.01
C MET A 7 -11.22 6.02 -5.07
N VAL A 8 -10.37 6.14 -6.07
CA VAL A 8 -9.20 5.26 -6.23
C VAL A 8 -8.20 5.51 -5.10
N ALA A 9 -7.94 6.77 -4.76
CA ALA A 9 -7.02 7.11 -3.68
C ALA A 9 -7.52 6.57 -2.34
N ASP A 10 -8.81 6.70 -2.05
CA ASP A 10 -9.41 6.19 -0.82
C ASP A 10 -9.35 4.67 -0.78
N THR A 11 -9.60 4.00 -1.90
CA THR A 11 -9.52 2.54 -1.98
C THR A 11 -8.10 2.05 -1.72
N LEU A 12 -7.10 2.69 -2.32
CA LEU A 12 -5.71 2.34 -2.08
C LEU A 12 -5.31 2.54 -0.62
N ALA A 13 -5.74 3.65 -0.02
CA ALA A 13 -5.46 3.91 1.39
C ALA A 13 -6.09 2.85 2.29
N GLY A 14 -7.32 2.42 1.98
CA GLY A 14 -8.01 1.37 2.72
C GLY A 14 -7.30 0.03 2.60
N ILE A 15 -6.89 -0.35 1.40
CA ILE A 15 -6.17 -1.61 1.16
C ILE A 15 -4.82 -1.59 1.87
N ASN A 16 -4.09 -0.51 1.81
CA ASN A 16 -2.80 -0.38 2.50
C ASN A 16 -2.98 -0.49 4.02
N GLY A 17 -4.06 0.06 4.56
CA GLY A 17 -4.40 -0.08 5.97
C GLY A 17 -4.68 -1.52 6.35
N GLU A 18 -5.41 -2.26 5.50
CA GLU A 18 -5.68 -3.68 5.73
C GLU A 18 -4.41 -4.51 5.68
N LEU A 19 -3.51 -4.24 4.75
CA LEU A 19 -2.23 -4.93 4.67
C LEU A 19 -1.42 -4.74 5.95
N THR A 20 -1.43 -3.54 6.51
CA THR A 20 -0.77 -3.26 7.79
C THR A 20 -1.39 -4.10 8.90
N ARG A 21 -2.72 -4.20 8.96
CA ARG A 21 -3.41 -5.01 9.96
C ARG A 21 -3.06 -6.48 9.83
N PHE A 22 -3.01 -7.03 8.62
CA PHE A 22 -2.59 -8.41 8.41
C PHE A 22 -1.17 -8.64 8.91
N SER A 23 -0.26 -7.69 8.67
CA SER A 23 1.11 -7.79 9.15
C SER A 23 1.20 -7.88 10.66
N GLU A 24 0.27 -7.25 11.37
CA GLU A 24 0.23 -7.29 12.83
C GLU A 24 -0.46 -8.55 13.35
N MET A 25 -1.54 -8.99 12.70
CA MET A 25 -2.34 -10.11 13.17
C MET A 25 -1.68 -11.47 12.92
N ILE A 26 -1.07 -11.65 11.75
CA ILE A 26 -0.55 -12.96 11.35
C ILE A 26 0.48 -13.50 12.35
N PRO A 27 1.50 -12.73 12.76
CA PRO A 27 2.48 -13.23 13.71
C PRO A 27 1.90 -13.54 15.09
N GLN A 28 0.79 -12.90 15.47
CA GLN A 28 0.18 -13.09 16.78
C GLN A 28 -0.83 -14.22 16.82
N THR A 29 -1.17 -14.80 15.67
CA THR A 29 -2.18 -15.84 15.58
C THR A 29 -1.57 -17.20 15.87
N GLU A 30 -2.03 -17.89 16.91
CA GLU A 30 -1.54 -19.20 17.28
C GLU A 30 -2.22 -20.34 16.55
N ASN A 31 -3.48 -20.17 16.17
CA ASN A 31 -4.25 -21.19 15.45
C ASN A 31 -3.72 -21.29 14.02
N LYS A 32 -3.20 -22.46 13.66
CA LYS A 32 -2.58 -22.67 12.34
C LYS A 32 -3.53 -22.47 11.19
N GLN A 33 -4.77 -22.96 11.33
CA GLN A 33 -5.78 -22.84 10.29
C GLN A 33 -6.18 -21.38 10.08
N LEU A 34 -6.38 -20.65 11.16
CA LEU A 34 -6.69 -19.22 11.08
C LEU A 34 -5.53 -18.44 10.47
N LYS A 35 -4.30 -18.75 10.89
CA LYS A 35 -3.12 -18.13 10.32
C LYS A 35 -3.04 -18.33 8.81
N GLN A 36 -3.34 -19.54 8.35
CA GLN A 36 -3.33 -19.85 6.92
C GLN A 36 -4.38 -19.05 6.17
N THR A 37 -5.57 -18.94 6.73
CA THR A 37 -6.65 -18.15 6.14
C THR A 37 -6.27 -16.67 6.06
N LEU A 38 -5.67 -16.13 7.12
CA LEU A 38 -5.22 -14.74 7.13
C LEU A 38 -4.15 -14.48 6.07
N LYS A 39 -3.23 -15.43 5.87
CA LYS A 39 -2.22 -15.32 4.82
C LYS A 39 -2.84 -15.30 3.43
N GLN A 40 -3.86 -16.14 3.20
CA GLN A 40 -4.57 -16.16 1.93
C GLN A 40 -5.28 -14.84 1.66
N LEU A 41 -5.93 -14.28 2.68
CA LEU A 41 -6.60 -12.99 2.57
C LEU A 41 -5.60 -11.87 2.32
N ARG A 42 -4.45 -11.91 2.99
CA ARG A 42 -3.38 -10.93 2.75
C ARG A 42 -2.90 -11.00 1.31
N ASN A 43 -2.68 -12.20 0.79
CA ASN A 43 -2.21 -12.38 -0.59
C ASN A 43 -3.22 -11.83 -1.59
N ALA A 44 -4.51 -12.07 -1.37
CA ALA A 44 -5.57 -11.53 -2.21
C ALA A 44 -5.60 -10.00 -2.14
N CYS A 45 -5.40 -9.45 -0.95
CA CYS A 45 -5.37 -8.01 -0.73
C CYS A 45 -4.17 -7.36 -1.44
N GLU A 46 -3.01 -8.01 -1.39
CA GLU A 46 -1.81 -7.55 -2.11
C GLU A 46 -2.03 -7.52 -3.62
N THR A 47 -2.67 -8.55 -4.16
CA THR A 47 -3.00 -8.60 -5.58
C THR A 47 -3.93 -7.47 -5.98
N SER A 48 -4.97 -7.23 -5.18
CA SER A 48 -5.91 -6.14 -5.42
C SER A 48 -5.23 -4.78 -5.34
N GLN A 49 -4.34 -4.60 -4.38
CA GLN A 49 -3.58 -3.37 -4.23
C GLN A 49 -2.74 -3.09 -5.47
N GLU A 50 -2.06 -4.11 -5.97
CA GLU A 50 -1.22 -3.97 -7.15
C GLU A 50 -2.05 -3.62 -8.39
N GLU A 51 -3.18 -4.28 -8.58
CA GLU A 51 -4.07 -4.01 -9.71
C GLU A 51 -4.60 -2.58 -9.69
N ILE A 52 -5.07 -2.12 -8.53
CA ILE A 52 -5.60 -0.76 -8.39
C ILE A 52 -4.49 0.27 -8.54
N TYR A 53 -3.31 -0.01 -8.02
CA TYR A 53 -2.16 0.86 -8.16
C TYR A 53 -1.79 1.05 -9.64
N GLN A 54 -1.76 -0.04 -10.40
CA GLN A 54 -1.46 0.00 -11.83
C GLN A 54 -2.51 0.81 -12.59
N LEU A 55 -3.78 0.58 -12.26
CA LEU A 55 -4.89 1.31 -12.86
C LEU A 55 -4.80 2.81 -12.54
N ALA A 56 -4.50 3.14 -11.30
CA ALA A 56 -4.37 4.52 -10.87
C ALA A 56 -3.23 5.23 -11.60
N ARG A 57 -2.12 4.54 -11.80
CA ARG A 57 -0.99 5.10 -12.56
C ARG A 57 -1.35 5.31 -14.02
N ALA A 58 -2.05 4.35 -14.63
CA ALA A 58 -2.44 4.44 -16.03
C ALA A 58 -3.36 5.63 -16.27
N HIS A 59 -4.21 5.97 -15.30
CA HIS A 59 -5.13 7.11 -15.39
C HIS A 59 -4.57 8.38 -14.77
N GLN A 60 -3.33 8.34 -14.27
CA GLN A 60 -2.68 9.46 -13.60
C GLN A 60 -3.45 9.93 -12.35
N TYR A 61 -4.19 9.03 -11.73
CA TYR A 61 -4.91 9.32 -10.48
C TYR A 61 -4.01 9.27 -9.26
N TYR A 62 -2.93 8.53 -9.35
CA TYR A 62 -1.97 8.38 -8.27
C TYR A 62 -0.67 9.07 -8.65
N VAL A 63 -0.23 9.99 -7.81
CA VAL A 63 1.06 10.66 -7.97
C VAL A 63 2.00 10.05 -6.95
N PRO A 64 2.90 9.15 -7.38
CA PRO A 64 3.81 8.49 -6.45
C PRO A 64 4.77 9.49 -5.81
N ALA A 65 5.25 9.14 -4.62
CA ALA A 65 6.20 9.98 -3.91
C ALA A 65 7.51 10.20 -4.69
N GLU A 66 7.84 9.28 -5.60
CA GLU A 66 9.02 9.41 -6.45
C GLU A 66 8.87 10.49 -7.53
N LYS A 67 7.67 11.01 -7.72
CA LYS A 67 7.50 12.25 -8.48
C LYS A 67 7.73 13.46 -7.62
N ALA A 68 7.92 13.26 -6.33
CA ALA A 68 8.61 14.24 -5.55
C ALA A 68 9.92 14.56 -6.27
N SER A 69 10.33 15.80 -6.24
CA SER A 69 11.48 16.26 -7.00
C SER A 69 12.72 15.42 -6.69
N THR A 70 13.63 15.33 -7.63
CA THR A 70 14.93 14.69 -7.41
C THR A 70 15.60 15.26 -6.15
N GLN A 71 15.40 16.54 -5.88
CA GLN A 71 15.93 17.19 -4.69
C GLN A 71 15.34 16.62 -3.41
N GLU A 72 14.05 16.33 -3.38
CA GLU A 72 13.40 15.74 -2.20
C GLU A 72 13.91 14.33 -1.95
N ILE A 73 14.06 13.54 -3.01
CA ILE A 73 14.61 12.19 -2.90
C ILE A 73 16.03 12.25 -2.38
N GLN A 74 16.85 13.15 -2.91
CA GLN A 74 18.22 13.32 -2.49
C GLN A 74 18.31 13.77 -1.04
N HIS A 75 17.40 14.66 -0.62
CA HIS A 75 17.35 15.13 0.75
C HIS A 75 17.08 14.00 1.72
N VAL A 76 16.11 13.14 1.42
CA VAL A 76 15.78 11.98 2.24
C VAL A 76 16.98 11.02 2.31
N LYS A 77 17.63 10.76 1.18
CA LYS A 77 18.82 9.91 1.14
C LYS A 77 19.93 10.46 2.00
N ASN A 78 20.14 11.78 1.96
CA ASN A 78 21.18 12.43 2.77
C ASN A 78 20.90 12.28 4.26
N ILE A 79 19.65 12.44 4.66
CA ILE A 79 19.24 12.25 6.06
C ILE A 79 19.53 10.82 6.50
N LEU A 80 19.17 9.83 5.67
CA LEU A 80 19.34 8.42 6.01
C LEU A 80 20.80 8.02 6.08
N THR A 81 21.66 8.62 5.25
CA THR A 81 23.08 8.30 5.25
C THR A 81 23.87 9.02 6.32
N GLN A 82 23.38 10.15 6.80
CA GLN A 82 24.01 10.90 7.87
C GLN A 82 23.63 10.42 9.27
N GLY A 83 22.53 9.69 9.35
CA GLY A 83 22.05 9.17 10.61
C GLY A 83 22.91 8.04 11.09
#